data_a669aba60d2373b329552a4440ab79b2
#
_entry.id   a669aba60d2373b329552a4440ab79b2
#
_cell.length_a   1.000
_cell.length_b   1.000
_cell.length_c   1.000
_cell.angle_alpha   90.00
_cell.angle_beta   90.00
_cell.angle_gamma   90.00
#
_symmetry.space_group_name_H-M   'P 1'
#
loop_
_entity.id
_entity.type
_entity.pdbx_description
1 polymer ?
#
loop_
_entity_poly.entity_id
_entity_poly.type
_entity_poly.pdbx_seq_one_letter_code
_entity_poly.pdbx_strand_id
1 'polypeptide(L)'
;MNCQRGMSSLALVLLLLVLGTLILTGLNQQLTTFSALVGGESRSFQQQAAVQSALEWGRVQRWSSEPLAQCKQASAWRVCLRRLSETSVLLIAGGNDLLLWRSGEIIDGKIHFSPHGWSDFCPLKERALCQLP
;
A
#
# COMPACT_ATOMS: atom_id res chain seq x y z
N MET A 1 12.55 37.42 -58.31
CA MET A 1 11.25 37.00 -57.77
C MET A 1 11.25 35.59 -57.14
N ASN A 2 12.18 34.74 -57.50
CA ASN A 2 12.18 33.36 -56.93
C ASN A 2 12.77 33.21 -55.51
N CYS A 3 13.46 34.24 -54.99
CA CYS A 3 14.07 34.21 -53.67
C CYS A 3 13.03 34.26 -52.51
N GLN A 4 11.87 34.82 -52.74
CA GLN A 4 10.83 34.92 -51.72
C GLN A 4 10.13 33.58 -51.45
N ARG A 5 10.00 32.70 -52.43
CA ARG A 5 9.43 31.34 -52.26
C ARG A 5 10.36 30.43 -51.48
N GLY A 6 11.66 30.55 -51.62
CA GLY A 6 12.64 29.79 -50.85
C GLY A 6 12.67 30.18 -49.38
N MET A 7 12.50 31.45 -49.05
CA MET A 7 12.44 31.96 -47.68
C MET A 7 11.18 31.49 -46.96
N SER A 8 10.01 31.44 -47.60
CA SER A 8 8.77 30.93 -47.04
C SER A 8 8.84 29.44 -46.76
N SER A 9 9.46 28.67 -47.65
CA SER A 9 9.69 27.22 -47.46
C SER A 9 10.62 26.92 -46.29
N LEU A 10 11.70 27.70 -46.15
CA LEU A 10 12.65 27.57 -45.05
C LEU A 10 12.00 27.92 -43.72
N ALA A 11 11.21 28.98 -43.67
CA ALA A 11 10.45 29.36 -42.47
C ALA A 11 9.44 28.28 -42.06
N LEU A 12 8.77 27.65 -43.03
CA LEU A 12 7.84 26.54 -42.77
C LEU A 12 8.56 25.32 -42.16
N VAL A 13 9.71 24.95 -42.70
CA VAL A 13 10.52 23.84 -42.20
C VAL A 13 11.00 24.12 -40.77
N LEU A 14 11.49 25.34 -40.51
CA LEU A 14 11.90 25.75 -39.17
C LEU A 14 10.73 25.71 -38.18
N LEU A 15 9.54 26.16 -38.58
CA LEU A 15 8.34 26.10 -37.77
C LEU A 15 7.97 24.65 -37.42
N LEU A 16 8.01 23.75 -38.39
CA LEU A 16 7.74 22.32 -38.16
C LEU A 16 8.76 21.67 -37.23
N LEU A 17 10.04 22.03 -37.34
CA LEU A 17 11.09 21.55 -36.43
C LEU A 17 10.85 22.03 -35.00
N VAL A 18 10.51 23.30 -34.80
CA VAL A 18 10.20 23.85 -33.48
C VAL A 18 8.97 23.16 -32.87
N LEU A 19 7.90 23.00 -33.65
CA LEU A 19 6.70 22.29 -33.20
C LEU A 19 6.99 20.83 -32.85
N GLY A 20 7.77 20.14 -33.66
CA GLY A 20 8.19 18.77 -33.44
C GLY A 20 8.99 18.60 -32.13
N THR A 21 9.93 19.51 -31.87
CA THR A 21 10.71 19.49 -30.62
C THR A 21 9.86 19.79 -29.39
N LEU A 22 8.90 20.72 -29.47
CA LEU A 22 7.97 21.03 -28.39
C LEU A 22 7.07 19.82 -28.05
N ILE A 23 6.57 19.15 -29.08
CA ILE A 23 5.76 17.93 -28.89
C ILE A 23 6.59 16.82 -28.22
N LEU A 24 7.79 16.55 -28.69
CA LEU A 24 8.67 15.54 -28.11
C LEU A 24 9.02 15.84 -26.65
N THR A 25 9.30 17.11 -26.34
CA THR A 25 9.60 17.55 -24.97
C THR A 25 8.38 17.34 -24.06
N GLY A 26 7.19 17.70 -24.52
CA GLY A 26 5.95 17.51 -23.80
C GLY A 26 5.64 16.03 -23.51
N LEU A 27 5.79 15.16 -24.52
CA LEU A 27 5.61 13.71 -24.37
C LEU A 27 6.63 13.11 -23.41
N ASN A 28 7.88 13.53 -23.47
CA ASN A 28 8.91 13.04 -22.55
C ASN A 28 8.63 13.44 -21.10
N GLN A 29 8.15 14.65 -20.85
CA GLN A 29 7.74 15.09 -19.51
C GLN A 29 6.54 14.28 -18.99
N GLN A 30 5.54 14.03 -19.82
CA GLN A 30 4.39 13.20 -19.46
C GLN A 30 4.79 11.77 -19.12
N LEU A 31 5.68 11.19 -19.93
CA LEU A 31 6.18 9.82 -19.70
C LEU A 31 6.95 9.71 -18.37
N THR A 32 7.79 10.69 -18.04
CA THR A 32 8.55 10.73 -16.79
C THR A 32 7.61 10.85 -15.58
N THR A 33 6.61 11.71 -15.66
CA THR A 33 5.61 11.88 -14.60
C THR A 33 4.78 10.60 -14.42
N PHE A 34 4.34 10.00 -15.52
CA PHE A 34 3.57 8.76 -15.49
C PHE A 34 4.38 7.59 -14.91
N SER A 35 5.64 7.43 -15.29
CA SER A 35 6.49 6.38 -14.76
C SER A 35 6.77 6.55 -13.26
N ALA A 36 6.90 7.78 -12.77
CA ALA A 36 7.04 8.07 -11.35
C ALA A 36 5.78 7.73 -10.56
N LEU A 37 4.59 8.04 -11.09
CA LEU A 37 3.31 7.69 -10.48
C LEU A 37 3.12 6.17 -10.40
N VAL A 38 3.33 5.46 -11.50
CA VAL A 38 3.23 4.00 -11.56
C VAL A 38 4.22 3.32 -10.61
N GLY A 39 5.44 3.84 -10.50
CA GLY A 39 6.44 3.35 -9.56
C GLY A 39 6.01 3.51 -8.10
N GLY A 40 5.40 4.64 -7.74
CA GLY A 40 4.84 4.90 -6.41
C GLY A 40 3.67 3.98 -6.07
N GLU A 41 2.73 3.82 -6.97
CA GLU A 41 1.59 2.91 -6.80
C GLU A 41 2.04 1.46 -6.67
N SER A 42 2.97 1.01 -7.50
CA SER A 42 3.51 -0.36 -7.44
C SER A 42 4.13 -0.68 -6.08
N ARG A 43 4.87 0.25 -5.48
CA ARG A 43 5.43 0.09 -4.13
C ARG A 43 4.35 0.00 -3.07
N SER A 44 3.33 0.82 -3.16
CA SER A 44 2.19 0.79 -2.24
C SER A 44 1.46 -0.55 -2.28
N PHE A 45 1.19 -1.08 -3.46
CA PHE A 45 0.58 -2.40 -3.63
C PHE A 45 1.45 -3.53 -3.09
N GLN A 46 2.76 -3.47 -3.32
CA GLN A 46 3.69 -4.46 -2.78
C GLN A 46 3.72 -4.45 -1.25
N GLN A 47 3.74 -3.28 -0.63
CA GLN A 47 3.68 -3.14 0.82
C GLN A 47 2.36 -3.68 1.38
N GLN A 48 1.25 -3.33 0.77
CA GLN A 48 -0.06 -3.83 1.18
C GLN A 48 -0.17 -5.35 1.06
N ALA A 49 0.30 -5.92 -0.03
CA ALA A 49 0.33 -7.37 -0.23
C ALA A 49 1.23 -8.07 0.80
N ALA A 50 2.36 -7.48 1.16
CA ALA A 50 3.27 -8.01 2.16
C ALA A 50 2.64 -7.99 3.57
N VAL A 51 1.98 -6.90 3.96
CA VAL A 51 1.29 -6.81 5.25
C VAL A 51 0.09 -7.76 5.30
N GLN A 52 -0.63 -7.90 4.21
CA GLN A 52 -1.73 -8.86 4.08
C GLN A 52 -1.23 -10.30 4.24
N SER A 53 -0.10 -10.64 3.63
CA SER A 53 0.55 -11.94 3.81
C SER A 53 1.00 -12.17 5.26
N ALA A 54 1.52 -11.13 5.92
CA ALA A 54 1.88 -11.20 7.33
C ALA A 54 0.65 -11.41 8.23
N LEU A 55 -0.48 -10.78 7.92
CA LEU A 55 -1.74 -10.97 8.63
C LEU A 55 -2.26 -12.40 8.50
N GLU A 56 -2.23 -12.97 7.29
CA GLU A 56 -2.61 -14.36 7.04
C GLU A 56 -1.64 -15.35 7.71
N TRP A 57 -0.34 -15.07 7.67
CA TRP A 57 0.63 -15.84 8.43
C TRP A 57 0.33 -15.82 9.93
N GLY A 58 0.01 -14.64 10.48
CA GLY A 58 -0.38 -14.49 11.89
C GLY A 58 -1.64 -15.28 12.25
N ARG A 59 -2.59 -15.36 11.33
CA ARG A 59 -3.84 -16.12 11.51
C ARG A 59 -3.61 -17.61 11.78
N VAL A 60 -2.61 -18.20 11.15
CA VAL A 60 -2.31 -19.63 11.30
C VAL A 60 -1.30 -19.94 12.41
N GLN A 61 -0.76 -18.92 13.07
CA GLN A 61 0.15 -19.10 14.19
C GLN A 61 -0.59 -19.59 15.44
N ARG A 62 0.15 -20.26 16.31
CA ARG A 62 -0.35 -20.61 17.64
C ARG A 62 -0.20 -19.41 18.58
N TRP A 63 -1.29 -18.95 19.10
CA TRP A 63 -1.37 -17.85 20.06
C TRP A 63 -1.89 -18.38 21.40
N SER A 64 -1.35 -17.83 22.49
CA SER A 64 -1.90 -18.08 23.81
C SER A 64 -3.09 -17.14 24.08
N SER A 65 -4.12 -17.62 24.76
CA SER A 65 -5.27 -16.81 25.14
C SER A 65 -5.05 -15.99 26.43
N GLU A 66 -3.98 -16.29 27.18
CA GLU A 66 -3.76 -15.66 28.49
C GLU A 66 -3.15 -14.25 28.42
N PRO A 67 -2.09 -13.97 27.62
CA PRO A 67 -1.49 -12.65 27.59
C PRO A 67 -2.41 -11.59 27.00
N LEU A 68 -2.35 -10.36 27.55
CA LEU A 68 -3.09 -9.22 27.01
C LEU A 68 -2.59 -8.81 25.61
N ALA A 69 -1.30 -8.99 25.36
CA ALA A 69 -0.69 -8.75 24.07
C ALA A 69 0.51 -9.66 23.86
N GLN A 70 0.68 -10.15 22.65
CA GLN A 70 1.83 -10.96 22.24
C GLN A 70 2.16 -10.68 20.79
N CYS A 71 3.43 -10.64 20.45
CA CYS A 71 3.91 -10.29 19.12
C CYS A 71 4.86 -11.34 18.56
N LYS A 72 4.83 -11.50 17.25
CA LYS A 72 5.75 -12.32 16.48
C LYS A 72 6.27 -11.54 15.28
N GLN A 73 7.46 -11.87 14.80
CA GLN A 73 8.05 -11.25 13.64
C GLN A 73 7.76 -12.10 12.40
N ALA A 74 7.16 -11.47 11.39
CA ALA A 74 6.91 -12.08 10.09
C ALA A 74 7.72 -11.34 9.03
N SER A 75 8.94 -11.80 8.77
CA SER A 75 9.89 -11.13 7.86
C SER A 75 10.17 -9.68 8.30
N ALA A 76 9.87 -8.69 7.47
CA ALA A 76 10.02 -7.27 7.79
C ALA A 76 8.85 -6.69 8.63
N TRP A 77 7.77 -7.45 8.81
CA TRP A 77 6.54 -6.99 9.44
C TRP A 77 6.35 -7.62 10.82
N ARG A 78 5.71 -6.86 11.68
CA ARG A 78 5.36 -7.30 13.02
C ARG A 78 3.90 -7.71 13.06
N VAL A 79 3.59 -8.84 13.71
CA VAL A 79 2.24 -9.34 13.87
C VAL A 79 1.98 -9.52 15.36
N CYS A 80 0.97 -8.85 15.87
CA CYS A 80 0.62 -8.86 17.28
C CYS A 80 -0.82 -9.28 17.49
N LEU A 81 -1.05 -10.12 18.47
CA LEU A 81 -2.38 -10.43 18.96
C LEU A 81 -2.64 -9.61 20.23
N ARG A 82 -3.72 -8.89 20.25
CA ARG A 82 -4.19 -8.14 21.43
C ARG A 82 -5.52 -8.73 21.92
N ARG A 83 -5.61 -9.07 23.19
CA ARG A 83 -6.85 -9.46 23.83
C ARG A 83 -7.64 -8.20 24.20
N LEU A 84 -8.88 -8.11 23.72
CA LEU A 84 -9.76 -6.98 23.96
C LEU A 84 -10.69 -7.24 25.14
N SER A 85 -11.15 -8.49 25.28
CA SER A 85 -12.01 -8.96 26.38
C SER A 85 -11.72 -10.43 26.66
N GLU A 86 -12.53 -11.05 27.52
CA GLU A 86 -12.43 -12.49 27.77
C GLU A 86 -12.74 -13.35 26.54
N THR A 87 -13.52 -12.81 25.62
CA THR A 87 -14.00 -13.54 24.43
C THR A 87 -13.54 -12.95 23.11
N SER A 88 -12.89 -11.79 23.09
CA SER A 88 -12.53 -11.11 21.84
C SER A 88 -11.06 -10.76 21.75
N VAL A 89 -10.50 -10.93 20.55
CA VAL A 89 -9.11 -10.63 20.22
C VAL A 89 -9.01 -9.82 18.93
N LEU A 90 -7.93 -9.12 18.78
CA LEU A 90 -7.59 -8.40 17.58
C LEU A 90 -6.17 -8.78 17.13
N LEU A 91 -6.06 -9.28 15.91
CA LEU A 91 -4.78 -9.51 15.25
C LEU A 91 -4.42 -8.26 14.48
N ILE A 92 -3.20 -7.77 14.68
CA ILE A 92 -2.68 -6.55 14.06
C ILE A 92 -1.41 -6.92 13.33
N ALA A 93 -1.32 -6.60 12.05
CA ALA A 93 -0.11 -6.82 11.25
C ALA A 93 0.34 -5.52 10.59
N GLY A 94 1.62 -5.29 10.57
CA GLY A 94 2.20 -4.16 9.84
C GLY A 94 3.43 -3.55 10.48
N GLY A 95 3.63 -2.28 10.17
CA GLY A 95 4.72 -1.43 10.64
C GLY A 95 4.21 0.00 10.91
N ASN A 96 5.10 0.98 10.84
CA ASN A 96 4.79 2.35 11.26
C ASN A 96 3.72 3.03 10.40
N ASP A 97 3.68 2.74 9.09
CA ASP A 97 2.87 3.48 8.13
C ASP A 97 1.66 2.69 7.58
N LEU A 98 1.64 1.38 7.77
CA LEU A 98 0.59 0.52 7.25
C LEU A 98 0.24 -0.57 8.25
N LEU A 99 -1.01 -0.58 8.70
CA LEU A 99 -1.55 -1.58 9.61
C LEU A 99 -2.78 -2.23 8.98
N LEU A 100 -2.90 -3.53 9.17
CA LEU A 100 -4.08 -4.30 8.86
C LEU A 100 -4.54 -5.04 10.12
N TRP A 101 -5.84 -5.22 10.24
CA TRP A 101 -6.48 -5.82 11.41
C TRP A 101 -7.36 -7.00 11.02
N ARG A 102 -7.44 -7.96 11.92
CA ARG A 102 -8.40 -9.07 11.85
C ARG A 102 -8.97 -9.35 13.22
N SER A 103 -10.27 -9.33 13.33
CA SER A 103 -10.97 -9.70 14.55
C SER A 103 -11.05 -11.20 14.73
N GLY A 104 -11.12 -11.64 15.98
CA GLY A 104 -11.27 -13.03 16.34
C GLY A 104 -11.95 -13.18 17.70
N GLU A 105 -12.31 -14.39 18.01
CA GLU A 105 -12.98 -14.77 19.26
C GLU A 105 -12.22 -15.88 19.96
N ILE A 106 -12.31 -15.90 21.29
CA ILE A 106 -11.81 -17.00 22.12
C ILE A 106 -12.99 -17.93 22.43
N ILE A 107 -12.91 -19.15 21.94
CA ILE A 107 -13.90 -20.21 22.17
C ILE A 107 -13.17 -21.40 22.76
N ASP A 108 -13.55 -21.82 23.94
CA ASP A 108 -12.94 -22.95 24.67
C ASP A 108 -11.41 -22.84 24.82
N GLY A 109 -10.92 -21.62 25.08
CA GLY A 109 -9.51 -21.33 25.23
C GLY A 109 -8.71 -21.30 23.90
N LYS A 110 -9.38 -21.49 22.76
CA LYS A 110 -8.80 -21.44 21.44
C LYS A 110 -9.22 -20.18 20.71
N ILE A 111 -8.30 -19.62 19.92
CA ILE A 111 -8.55 -18.40 19.15
C ILE A 111 -9.06 -18.79 17.77
N HIS A 112 -10.21 -18.26 17.41
CA HIS A 112 -10.84 -18.40 16.12
C HIS A 112 -10.93 -17.03 15.44
N PHE A 113 -10.24 -16.86 14.32
CA PHE A 113 -10.31 -15.63 13.55
C PHE A 113 -11.48 -15.64 12.58
N SER A 114 -12.16 -14.50 12.46
CA SER A 114 -13.24 -14.34 11.50
C SER A 114 -12.71 -14.48 10.07
N PRO A 115 -13.35 -15.29 9.22
CA PRO A 115 -12.92 -15.45 7.82
C PRO A 115 -13.05 -14.16 7.02
N HIS A 116 -13.97 -13.26 7.40
CA HIS A 116 -14.23 -11.98 6.73
C HIS A 116 -13.95 -10.77 7.63
N GLY A 117 -13.24 -10.97 8.73
CA GLY A 117 -13.00 -9.95 9.75
C GLY A 117 -11.76 -9.09 9.57
N TRP A 118 -11.11 -9.12 8.40
CA TRP A 118 -9.96 -8.25 8.14
C TRP A 118 -10.42 -6.86 7.68
N SER A 119 -9.67 -5.85 8.04
CA SER A 119 -9.90 -4.46 7.66
C SER A 119 -8.59 -3.69 7.52
N ASP A 120 -8.62 -2.65 6.72
CA ASP A 120 -7.54 -1.68 6.52
C ASP A 120 -7.75 -0.40 7.35
N PHE A 121 -8.77 -0.40 8.18
CA PHE A 121 -9.08 0.66 9.15
C PHE A 121 -9.28 0.06 10.53
N CYS A 122 -9.03 0.85 11.57
CA CYS A 122 -9.21 0.41 12.95
C CYS A 122 -10.68 0.04 13.21
N PRO A 123 -10.98 -1.23 13.54
CA PRO A 123 -12.35 -1.68 13.77
C PRO A 123 -12.89 -1.29 15.15
N LEU A 124 -12.08 -0.68 16.01
CA LEU A 124 -12.43 -0.33 17.38
C LEU A 124 -12.70 1.17 17.53
N LYS A 125 -13.53 1.50 18.51
CA LYS A 125 -13.74 2.91 18.90
C LYS A 125 -12.50 3.52 19.54
N GLU A 126 -11.78 2.76 20.35
CA GLU A 126 -10.51 3.16 20.96
C GLU A 126 -9.34 2.90 20.03
N ARG A 127 -8.90 3.92 19.32
CA ARG A 127 -7.80 3.85 18.37
C ARG A 127 -6.47 3.40 19.00
N ALA A 128 -6.26 3.67 20.28
CA ALA A 128 -5.06 3.22 20.99
C ALA A 128 -4.91 1.70 21.02
N LEU A 129 -6.00 0.95 21.04
CA LEU A 129 -6.01 -0.51 21.02
C LEU A 129 -5.68 -1.09 19.63
N CYS A 130 -5.77 -0.29 18.59
CA CYS A 130 -5.42 -0.67 17.21
C CYS A 130 -3.93 -0.51 16.88
N GLN A 131 -3.17 0.11 17.76
CA GLN A 131 -1.73 0.27 17.57
C GLN A 131 -0.99 -1.01 17.94
N LEU A 132 0.17 -1.23 17.30
CA LEU A 132 1.08 -2.29 17.71
C LEU A 132 1.55 -2.02 19.15
N PRO A 133 1.49 -3.03 20.02
CA PRO A 133 1.97 -2.88 21.37
C PRO A 133 3.49 -2.71 21.47
#